data_535a346eedefc77ea548da64c8b7c0b0
#
_entry.id   535a346eedefc77ea548da64c8b7c0b0
#
_cell.length_a   1.000
_cell.length_b   1.000
_cell.length_c   1.000
_cell.angle_alpha   90.00
_cell.angle_beta   90.00
_cell.angle_gamma   90.00
#
_symmetry.space_group_name_H-M   'P 1'
#
loop_
_entity.id
_entity.type
_entity.pdbx_description
1 polymer ?
#
loop_
_entity_poly.entity_id
_entity_poly.type
_entity_poly.pdbx_seq_one_letter_code
_entity_poly.pdbx_strand_id
1 'polypeptide(L)'
;MKIEYHDGEVVELGFDDRLHSYRIGEKPNLELIPSVTQNMDVISKPGLIPWALKEGVEWLSKNLFYDTERDNYHTKSVGIDFLTKGIKGAYRNTSTSAINIGTVTHQWVEGAVRWKLEGGDPPPMPPQKEAQKAIEAFRAWVSENEVEWHSAERKLYHRTYKYAGTVDAVATINGEHCVIDWKTSKAVYPEYYL
;
A
#
# COMPACT_ATOMS: atom_id res chain seq x y z
N MET A 1 13.15 0.69 -18.46
CA MET A 1 12.04 1.39 -19.15
C MET A 1 12.55 2.73 -19.63
N LYS A 2 12.22 3.13 -20.84
CA LYS A 2 12.58 4.46 -21.38
C LYS A 2 11.43 5.44 -21.09
N ILE A 3 11.78 6.61 -20.56
CA ILE A 3 10.84 7.74 -20.36
C ILE A 3 11.31 8.83 -21.30
N GLU A 4 10.44 9.22 -22.23
CA GLU A 4 10.66 10.32 -23.15
C GLU A 4 9.92 11.56 -22.64
N TYR A 5 10.62 12.69 -22.59
CA TYR A 5 10.09 13.98 -22.17
C TYR A 5 9.72 14.83 -23.38
N HIS A 6 8.86 15.82 -23.17
CA HIS A 6 8.38 16.72 -24.23
C HIS A 6 9.48 17.53 -24.94
N ASP A 7 10.66 17.66 -24.32
CA ASP A 7 11.85 18.30 -24.90
C ASP A 7 12.74 17.31 -25.69
N GLY A 8 12.29 16.07 -25.86
CA GLY A 8 12.99 15.00 -26.58
C GLY A 8 14.07 14.28 -25.77
N GLU A 9 14.31 14.67 -24.52
CA GLU A 9 15.22 13.91 -23.64
C GLU A 9 14.63 12.54 -23.31
N VAL A 10 15.46 11.51 -23.41
CA VAL A 10 15.09 10.13 -23.07
C VAL A 10 15.91 9.68 -21.88
N VAL A 11 15.23 9.28 -20.81
CA VAL A 11 15.86 8.74 -19.60
C VAL A 11 15.55 7.27 -19.48
N GLU A 12 16.58 6.43 -19.29
CA GLU A 12 16.41 5.01 -19.01
C GLU A 12 16.29 4.79 -17.50
N LEU A 13 15.08 4.46 -17.04
CA LEU A 13 14.77 4.20 -15.64
C LEU A 13 14.68 2.69 -15.40
N GLY A 14 15.50 2.19 -14.49
CA GLY A 14 15.45 0.83 -13.94
C GLY A 14 14.93 0.82 -12.51
N PHE A 15 14.49 -0.35 -12.03
CA PHE A 15 14.16 -0.59 -10.64
C PHE A 15 14.98 -1.77 -10.13
N ASP A 16 15.54 -1.64 -8.94
CA ASP A 16 16.28 -2.68 -8.24
C ASP A 16 15.43 -3.23 -7.09
N ASP A 17 14.87 -4.42 -7.28
CA ASP A 17 13.98 -5.05 -6.31
C ASP A 17 14.66 -5.33 -4.96
N ARG A 18 15.97 -5.62 -4.97
CA ARG A 18 16.73 -5.92 -3.75
C ARG A 18 16.97 -4.67 -2.89
N LEU A 19 17.26 -3.54 -3.54
CA LEU A 19 17.53 -2.27 -2.88
C LEU A 19 16.25 -1.43 -2.73
N HIS A 20 15.17 -1.88 -3.35
CA HIS A 20 13.89 -1.15 -3.43
C HIS A 20 14.08 0.30 -3.90
N SER A 21 14.95 0.49 -4.89
CA SER A 21 15.38 1.80 -5.38
C SER A 21 15.35 1.87 -6.89
N TYR A 22 15.15 3.07 -7.41
CA TYR A 22 15.26 3.33 -8.82
C TYR A 22 16.71 3.62 -9.22
N ARG A 23 17.03 3.46 -10.49
CA ARG A 23 18.34 3.77 -11.05
C ARG A 23 18.20 4.34 -12.45
N ILE A 24 19.10 5.27 -12.77
CA ILE A 24 19.19 5.93 -14.07
C ILE A 24 20.56 5.68 -14.65
N GLY A 25 20.62 5.61 -15.98
CA GLY A 25 21.84 5.45 -16.75
C GLY A 25 22.21 4.00 -17.01
N GLU A 26 23.31 3.82 -17.72
CA GLU A 26 23.86 2.53 -18.09
C GLU A 26 25.16 2.26 -17.32
N LYS A 27 25.49 0.97 -17.13
CA LYS A 27 26.79 0.61 -16.54
C LYS A 27 27.95 1.14 -17.39
N PRO A 28 29.03 1.71 -16.76
CA PRO A 28 29.31 1.73 -15.33
C PRO A 28 28.70 2.91 -14.55
N ASN A 29 28.01 3.85 -15.20
CA ASN A 29 27.55 5.13 -14.63
C ASN A 29 26.10 5.07 -14.15
N LEU A 30 25.72 4.05 -13.38
CA LEU A 30 24.40 3.95 -12.77
C LEU A 30 24.28 4.89 -11.57
N GLU A 31 23.29 5.79 -11.61
CA GLU A 31 22.90 6.65 -10.48
C GLU A 31 21.69 6.02 -9.77
N LEU A 32 21.78 5.85 -8.43
CA LEU A 32 20.65 5.44 -7.60
C LEU A 32 19.75 6.64 -7.32
N ILE A 33 18.45 6.45 -7.58
CA ILE A 33 17.44 7.49 -7.41
C ILE A 33 16.49 7.06 -6.28
N PRO A 34 16.27 7.90 -5.25
CA PRO A 34 15.33 7.59 -4.19
C PRO A 34 13.92 7.49 -4.71
N SER A 35 13.13 6.58 -4.12
CA SER A 35 11.70 6.50 -4.39
C SER A 35 10.95 7.60 -3.65
N VAL A 36 9.74 7.93 -4.12
CA VAL A 36 8.80 8.79 -3.38
C VAL A 36 8.60 8.27 -1.96
N THR A 37 8.41 6.96 -1.78
CA THR A 37 8.23 6.33 -0.47
C THR A 37 9.44 6.54 0.45
N GLN A 38 10.67 6.39 -0.06
CA GLN A 38 11.88 6.65 0.73
C GLN A 38 11.99 8.11 1.18
N ASN A 39 11.62 9.05 0.30
CA ASN A 39 11.59 10.47 0.66
C ASN A 39 10.51 10.77 1.71
N MET A 40 9.36 10.08 1.63
CA MET A 40 8.26 10.21 2.60
C MET A 40 8.57 9.57 3.96
N ASP A 41 9.51 8.63 4.04
CA ASP A 41 9.88 7.97 5.30
C ASP A 41 10.53 8.90 6.32
N VAL A 42 11.04 10.07 5.90
CA VAL A 42 11.52 11.12 6.82
C VAL A 42 10.39 11.85 7.55
N ILE A 43 9.16 11.72 7.04
CA ILE A 43 7.98 12.33 7.66
C ILE A 43 7.53 11.45 8.83
N SER A 44 7.49 12.04 10.03
CA SER A 44 6.99 11.37 11.22
C SER A 44 5.54 10.90 11.02
N LYS A 45 5.25 9.67 11.43
CA LYS A 45 3.89 9.09 11.42
C LYS A 45 3.36 9.05 12.88
N PRO A 46 2.93 10.17 13.47
CA PRO A 46 2.61 10.26 14.90
C PRO A 46 1.47 9.32 15.31
N GLY A 47 0.57 8.96 14.41
CA GLY A 47 -0.52 8.04 14.67
C GLY A 47 -0.11 6.57 14.88
N LEU A 48 1.10 6.16 14.47
CA LEU A 48 1.51 4.75 14.58
C LEU A 48 1.71 4.29 16.02
N ILE A 49 2.25 5.15 16.91
CA ILE A 49 2.49 4.79 18.31
C ILE A 49 1.16 4.59 19.06
N PRO A 50 0.20 5.54 19.06
CA PRO A 50 -1.11 5.33 19.66
C PRO A 50 -1.85 4.11 19.09
N TRP A 51 -1.76 3.90 17.79
CA TRP A 51 -2.37 2.74 17.14
C TRP A 51 -1.75 1.42 17.63
N ALA A 52 -0.41 1.31 17.68
CA ALA A 52 0.27 0.11 18.16
C ALA A 52 -0.05 -0.20 19.64
N LEU A 53 -0.17 0.84 20.48
CA LEU A 53 -0.61 0.70 21.87
C LEU A 53 -2.04 0.18 21.95
N LYS A 54 -2.96 0.73 21.15
CA LYS A 54 -4.35 0.28 21.08
C LYS A 54 -4.44 -1.20 20.73
N GLU A 55 -3.73 -1.65 19.69
CA GLU A 55 -3.69 -3.08 19.30
C GLU A 55 -3.18 -3.96 20.45
N GLY A 56 -2.16 -3.50 21.18
CA GLY A 56 -1.64 -4.21 22.36
C GLY A 56 -2.66 -4.33 23.49
N VAL A 57 -3.37 -3.25 23.78
CA VAL A 57 -4.43 -3.22 24.80
C VAL A 57 -5.61 -4.11 24.40
N GLU A 58 -6.06 -4.05 23.15
CA GLU A 58 -7.12 -4.90 22.64
C GLU A 58 -6.74 -6.39 22.68
N TRP A 59 -5.47 -6.70 22.36
CA TRP A 59 -4.97 -8.06 22.49
C TRP A 59 -4.99 -8.52 23.95
N LEU A 60 -4.53 -7.66 24.88
CA LEU A 60 -4.49 -7.95 26.32
C LEU A 60 -5.91 -8.20 26.85
N SER A 61 -6.88 -7.35 26.52
CA SER A 61 -8.28 -7.49 26.96
C SER A 61 -8.93 -8.79 26.52
N LYS A 62 -8.52 -9.33 25.35
CA LYS A 62 -8.99 -10.63 24.83
C LYS A 62 -8.33 -11.83 25.49
N ASN A 63 -7.21 -11.65 26.18
CA ASN A 63 -6.41 -12.73 26.76
C ASN A 63 -6.31 -12.66 28.29
N LEU A 64 -6.89 -11.65 28.93
CA LEU A 64 -7.09 -11.55 30.37
C LEU A 64 -8.50 -11.97 30.74
N PHE A 65 -8.60 -12.80 31.78
CA PHE A 65 -9.86 -13.27 32.35
C PHE A 65 -9.88 -12.94 33.83
N TYR A 66 -10.99 -12.42 34.32
CA TYR A 66 -11.18 -12.20 35.75
C TYR A 66 -11.69 -13.47 36.42
N ASP A 67 -10.98 -13.94 37.46
CA ASP A 67 -11.37 -15.06 38.30
C ASP A 67 -12.08 -14.52 39.54
N THR A 68 -13.40 -14.72 39.59
CA THR A 68 -14.23 -14.24 40.71
C THR A 68 -14.00 -15.00 42.02
N GLU A 69 -13.48 -16.20 41.96
CA GLU A 69 -13.21 -17.00 43.18
C GLU A 69 -11.91 -16.53 43.84
N ARG A 70 -10.94 -16.10 43.02
CA ARG A 70 -9.62 -15.68 43.50
C ARG A 70 -9.47 -14.17 43.55
N ASP A 71 -10.48 -13.43 43.09
CA ASP A 71 -10.49 -11.96 43.01
C ASP A 71 -9.26 -11.40 42.26
N ASN A 72 -8.90 -12.03 41.16
CA ASN A 72 -7.75 -11.61 40.35
C ASN A 72 -7.93 -11.87 38.86
N TYR A 73 -7.06 -11.24 38.07
CA TYR A 73 -6.96 -11.51 36.62
C TYR A 73 -5.94 -12.60 36.34
N HIS A 74 -6.27 -13.48 35.40
CA HIS A 74 -5.36 -14.52 34.91
C HIS A 74 -5.41 -14.62 33.37
N THR A 75 -4.44 -15.33 32.81
CA THR A 75 -4.36 -15.61 31.38
C THR A 75 -4.52 -17.13 31.15
N LYS A 76 -4.93 -17.50 29.92
CA LYS A 76 -5.00 -18.93 29.51
C LYS A 76 -3.63 -19.61 29.49
N SER A 77 -2.55 -18.83 29.43
CA SER A 77 -1.18 -19.34 29.43
C SER A 77 -0.36 -18.68 30.53
N VAL A 78 0.45 -19.47 31.22
CA VAL A 78 1.20 -19.03 32.39
C VAL A 78 2.50 -18.34 31.94
N GLY A 79 2.66 -17.05 32.34
CA GLY A 79 3.92 -16.35 32.32
C GLY A 79 3.90 -14.98 31.63
N ILE A 80 4.72 -14.08 32.19
CA ILE A 80 4.90 -12.72 31.69
C ILE A 80 5.40 -12.69 30.23
N ASP A 81 6.13 -13.74 29.80
CA ASP A 81 6.64 -13.86 28.44
C ASP A 81 5.54 -14.01 27.41
N PHE A 82 4.45 -14.73 27.72
CA PHE A 82 3.28 -14.85 26.86
C PHE A 82 2.63 -13.48 26.66
N LEU A 83 2.38 -12.75 27.74
CA LEU A 83 1.80 -11.39 27.69
C LEU A 83 2.69 -10.44 26.90
N THR A 84 3.99 -10.44 27.20
CA THR A 84 4.96 -9.56 26.55
C THR A 84 5.03 -9.83 25.03
N LYS A 85 5.12 -11.09 24.63
CA LYS A 85 5.15 -11.48 23.20
C LYS A 85 3.83 -11.14 22.50
N GLY A 86 2.70 -11.39 23.16
CA GLY A 86 1.39 -11.12 22.61
C GLY A 86 1.15 -9.62 22.38
N ILE A 87 1.41 -8.78 23.38
CA ILE A 87 1.29 -7.32 23.26
C ILE A 87 2.22 -6.76 22.18
N LYS A 88 3.51 -7.16 22.22
CA LYS A 88 4.50 -6.73 21.21
C LYS A 88 4.19 -7.23 19.79
N GLY A 89 3.52 -8.37 19.67
CA GLY A 89 3.17 -8.96 18.38
C GLY A 89 1.86 -8.45 17.78
N ALA A 90 0.95 -7.92 18.60
CA ALA A 90 -0.41 -7.58 18.19
C ALA A 90 -0.45 -6.66 16.97
N TYR A 91 0.26 -5.51 17.04
CA TYR A 91 0.26 -4.56 15.93
C TYR A 91 0.90 -5.14 14.66
N ARG A 92 1.92 -6.01 14.79
CA ARG A 92 2.58 -6.65 13.64
C ARG A 92 1.63 -7.58 12.89
N ASN A 93 0.84 -8.36 13.61
CA ASN A 93 -0.13 -9.27 13.01
C ASN A 93 -1.21 -8.50 12.25
N THR A 94 -1.75 -7.43 12.85
CA THR A 94 -2.73 -6.55 12.19
C THR A 94 -2.12 -5.86 10.98
N SER A 95 -0.89 -5.33 11.10
CA SER A 95 -0.16 -4.68 10.00
C SER A 95 0.10 -5.65 8.85
N THR A 96 0.61 -6.85 9.14
CA THR A 96 0.89 -7.88 8.11
C THR A 96 -0.38 -8.28 7.36
N SER A 97 -1.48 -8.49 8.08
CA SER A 97 -2.76 -8.80 7.46
C SER A 97 -3.25 -7.67 6.54
N ALA A 98 -3.16 -6.43 7.01
CA ALA A 98 -3.54 -5.26 6.21
C ALA A 98 -2.68 -5.10 4.96
N ILE A 99 -1.35 -5.29 5.07
CA ILE A 99 -0.41 -5.26 3.94
C ILE A 99 -0.79 -6.33 2.91
N ASN A 100 -1.04 -7.56 3.35
CA ASN A 100 -1.40 -8.66 2.45
C ASN A 100 -2.71 -8.37 1.70
N ILE A 101 -3.74 -7.87 2.37
CA ILE A 101 -5.00 -7.47 1.74
C ILE A 101 -4.78 -6.33 0.75
N GLY A 102 -3.99 -5.33 1.14
CA GLY A 102 -3.60 -4.22 0.27
C GLY A 102 -2.94 -4.72 -1.01
N THR A 103 -1.89 -5.54 -0.88
CA THR A 103 -1.16 -6.10 -2.03
C THR A 103 -2.07 -6.88 -2.98
N VAL A 104 -2.91 -7.77 -2.44
CA VAL A 104 -3.84 -8.57 -3.26
C VAL A 104 -4.86 -7.68 -3.99
N THR A 105 -5.36 -6.64 -3.32
CA THR A 105 -6.31 -5.70 -3.92
C THR A 105 -5.65 -4.88 -5.03
N HIS A 106 -4.46 -4.33 -4.80
CA HIS A 106 -3.70 -3.56 -5.81
C HIS A 106 -3.39 -4.42 -7.03
N GLN A 107 -2.90 -5.66 -6.85
CA GLN A 107 -2.63 -6.59 -7.94
C GLN A 107 -3.88 -6.89 -8.77
N TRP A 108 -5.03 -7.03 -8.10
CA TRP A 108 -6.29 -7.27 -8.80
C TRP A 108 -6.74 -6.04 -9.60
N VAL A 109 -6.66 -4.85 -9.00
CA VAL A 109 -7.03 -3.58 -9.67
C VAL A 109 -6.10 -3.30 -10.85
N GLU A 110 -4.78 -3.48 -10.68
CA GLU A 110 -3.80 -3.41 -11.77
C GLU A 110 -4.20 -4.34 -12.91
N GLY A 111 -4.46 -5.62 -12.61
CA GLY A 111 -4.90 -6.61 -13.59
C GLY A 111 -6.19 -6.19 -14.31
N ALA A 112 -7.15 -5.61 -13.60
CA ALA A 112 -8.39 -5.13 -14.16
C ALA A 112 -8.19 -3.93 -15.10
N VAL A 113 -7.32 -2.99 -14.72
CA VAL A 113 -6.97 -1.84 -15.59
C VAL A 113 -6.21 -2.32 -16.82
N ARG A 114 -5.23 -3.21 -16.68
CA ARG A 114 -4.51 -3.81 -17.82
C ARG A 114 -5.44 -4.57 -18.75
N TRP A 115 -6.36 -5.36 -18.20
CA TRP A 115 -7.37 -6.04 -19.01
C TRP A 115 -8.19 -5.07 -19.85
N LYS A 116 -8.55 -3.90 -19.30
CA LYS A 116 -9.26 -2.86 -20.05
C LYS A 116 -8.41 -2.22 -21.16
N LEU A 117 -7.11 -2.05 -20.92
CA LEU A 117 -6.16 -1.42 -21.84
C LEU A 117 -5.70 -2.38 -22.96
N GLU A 118 -5.43 -3.63 -22.61
CA GLU A 118 -4.69 -4.57 -23.43
C GLU A 118 -5.58 -5.73 -23.95
N GLY A 119 -6.76 -5.92 -23.36
CA GLY A 119 -7.65 -7.05 -23.63
C GLY A 119 -7.24 -8.32 -22.85
N GLY A 120 -7.75 -9.46 -23.25
CA GLY A 120 -7.52 -10.75 -22.59
C GLY A 120 -8.61 -11.12 -21.61
N ASP A 121 -8.27 -11.84 -20.56
CA ASP A 121 -9.19 -12.28 -19.51
C ASP A 121 -9.15 -11.36 -18.29
N PRO A 122 -10.29 -11.07 -17.63
CA PRO A 122 -10.33 -10.32 -16.42
C PRO A 122 -9.64 -11.10 -15.28
N PRO A 123 -8.97 -10.41 -14.32
CA PRO A 123 -8.33 -11.09 -13.21
C PRO A 123 -9.35 -11.86 -12.35
N PRO A 124 -9.01 -13.09 -11.91
CA PRO A 124 -9.88 -13.89 -11.05
C PRO A 124 -10.07 -13.20 -9.68
N MET A 125 -11.27 -13.34 -9.11
CA MET A 125 -11.55 -12.79 -7.79
C MET A 125 -10.73 -13.49 -6.71
N PRO A 126 -10.01 -12.75 -5.84
CA PRO A 126 -9.21 -13.33 -4.78
C PRO A 126 -10.12 -13.97 -3.70
N PRO A 127 -9.63 -14.99 -2.96
CA PRO A 127 -10.42 -15.67 -1.94
C PRO A 127 -10.63 -14.83 -0.65
N GLN A 128 -9.82 -13.80 -0.42
CA GLN A 128 -9.86 -12.97 0.79
C GLN A 128 -11.10 -12.05 0.77
N LYS A 129 -12.01 -12.21 1.73
CA LYS A 129 -13.26 -11.45 1.80
C LYS A 129 -13.06 -9.93 1.91
N GLU A 130 -12.02 -9.50 2.62
CA GLU A 130 -11.68 -8.09 2.78
C GLU A 130 -11.20 -7.48 1.45
N ALA A 131 -10.40 -8.22 0.67
CA ALA A 131 -9.98 -7.82 -0.66
C ALA A 131 -11.17 -7.77 -1.62
N GLN A 132 -12.09 -8.75 -1.54
CA GLN A 132 -13.33 -8.74 -2.33
C GLN A 132 -14.15 -7.48 -2.10
N LYS A 133 -14.33 -7.06 -0.83
CA LYS A 133 -15.04 -5.81 -0.50
C LYS A 133 -14.38 -4.57 -1.10
N ALA A 134 -13.06 -4.49 -1.04
CA ALA A 134 -12.32 -3.39 -1.64
C ALA A 134 -12.46 -3.38 -3.18
N ILE A 135 -12.43 -4.55 -3.81
CA ILE A 135 -12.65 -4.73 -5.25
C ILE A 135 -14.10 -4.35 -5.65
N GLU A 136 -15.07 -4.70 -4.84
CA GLU A 136 -16.47 -4.30 -5.06
C GLU A 136 -16.62 -2.78 -5.00
N ALA A 137 -15.98 -2.13 -4.03
CA ALA A 137 -15.96 -0.66 -3.94
C ALA A 137 -15.29 -0.03 -5.17
N PHE A 138 -14.15 -0.58 -5.64
CA PHE A 138 -13.53 -0.14 -6.89
C PHE A 138 -14.47 -0.29 -8.09
N ARG A 139 -15.15 -1.44 -8.23
CA ARG A 139 -16.10 -1.68 -9.32
C ARG A 139 -17.27 -0.70 -9.28
N ALA A 140 -17.83 -0.44 -8.09
CA ALA A 140 -18.89 0.53 -7.92
C ALA A 140 -18.43 1.93 -8.36
N TRP A 141 -17.25 2.37 -7.90
CA TRP A 141 -16.66 3.64 -8.30
C TRP A 141 -16.46 3.75 -9.82
N VAL A 142 -15.94 2.70 -10.47
CA VAL A 142 -15.78 2.69 -11.94
C VAL A 142 -17.14 2.77 -12.64
N SER A 143 -18.22 2.16 -12.08
CA SER A 143 -19.54 2.19 -12.69
C SER A 143 -20.26 3.55 -12.54
N GLU A 144 -19.85 4.36 -11.56
CA GLU A 144 -20.41 5.68 -11.25
C GLU A 144 -19.68 6.82 -12.00
N ASN A 145 -18.53 6.53 -12.63
CA ASN A 145 -17.70 7.53 -13.31
C ASN A 145 -17.40 7.12 -14.74
N GLU A 146 -17.26 8.11 -15.61
CA GLU A 146 -16.72 7.91 -16.96
C GLU A 146 -15.19 7.82 -16.85
N VAL A 147 -14.64 6.60 -16.97
CA VAL A 147 -13.21 6.34 -16.79
C VAL A 147 -12.59 5.85 -18.10
N GLU A 148 -11.68 6.64 -18.64
CA GLU A 148 -10.82 6.28 -19.77
C GLU A 148 -9.41 6.01 -19.23
N TRP A 149 -9.00 4.72 -19.22
CA TRP A 149 -7.70 4.30 -18.70
C TRP A 149 -6.59 4.61 -19.70
N HIS A 150 -5.44 5.11 -19.21
CA HIS A 150 -4.26 5.40 -20.04
C HIS A 150 -3.07 4.51 -19.67
N SER A 151 -2.89 4.18 -18.40
CA SER A 151 -1.84 3.24 -17.95
C SER A 151 -2.12 2.68 -16.57
N ALA A 152 -1.54 1.49 -16.30
CA ALA A 152 -1.44 0.90 -14.96
C ALA A 152 0.03 0.80 -14.57
N GLU A 153 0.35 0.94 -13.26
CA GLU A 153 1.70 0.80 -12.69
C GLU A 153 2.75 1.61 -13.48
N ARG A 154 2.43 2.87 -13.76
CA ARG A 154 3.31 3.74 -14.54
C ARG A 154 4.45 4.27 -13.67
N LYS A 155 5.69 3.97 -14.08
CA LYS A 155 6.88 4.54 -13.47
C LYS A 155 7.10 5.97 -13.95
N LEU A 156 7.35 6.88 -13.02
CA LEU A 156 7.60 8.28 -13.24
C LEU A 156 8.93 8.69 -12.62
N TYR A 157 9.59 9.67 -13.23
CA TYR A 157 10.83 10.24 -12.72
C TYR A 157 10.81 11.77 -12.82
N HIS A 158 11.16 12.43 -11.72
CA HIS A 158 11.26 13.88 -11.66
C HIS A 158 12.72 14.33 -11.86
N ARG A 159 13.04 14.89 -13.01
CA ARG A 159 14.42 15.24 -13.41
C ARG A 159 15.09 16.26 -12.48
N THR A 160 14.36 17.30 -12.08
CA THR A 160 14.91 18.40 -11.26
C THR A 160 15.19 17.94 -9.84
N TYR A 161 14.23 17.26 -9.19
CA TYR A 161 14.35 16.82 -7.80
C TYR A 161 14.92 15.42 -7.66
N LYS A 162 15.20 14.72 -8.76
CA LYS A 162 15.85 13.41 -8.82
C LYS A 162 15.21 12.37 -7.89
N TYR A 163 13.91 12.21 -8.00
CA TYR A 163 13.19 11.11 -7.37
C TYR A 163 12.31 10.39 -8.38
N ALA A 164 11.98 9.15 -8.10
CA ALA A 164 11.13 8.33 -8.94
C ALA A 164 10.02 7.67 -8.12
N GLY A 165 8.97 7.24 -8.80
CA GLY A 165 7.84 6.53 -8.19
C GLY A 165 7.08 5.74 -9.21
N THR A 166 6.23 4.85 -8.73
CA THR A 166 5.22 4.19 -9.54
C THR A 166 3.86 4.70 -9.10
N VAL A 167 3.04 5.12 -10.05
CA VAL A 167 1.63 5.47 -9.79
C VAL A 167 0.76 4.30 -10.19
N ASP A 168 -0.27 4.01 -9.41
CA ASP A 168 -1.11 2.83 -9.62
C ASP A 168 -1.84 2.89 -10.97
N ALA A 169 -2.38 4.06 -11.35
CA ALA A 169 -2.98 4.25 -12.66
C ALA A 169 -2.94 5.72 -13.11
N VAL A 170 -3.10 5.92 -14.42
CA VAL A 170 -3.41 7.21 -15.04
C VAL A 170 -4.66 7.03 -15.88
N ALA A 171 -5.62 7.95 -15.73
CA ALA A 171 -6.89 7.91 -16.45
C ALA A 171 -7.45 9.32 -16.70
N THR A 172 -8.38 9.44 -17.64
CA THR A 172 -9.30 10.57 -17.70
C THR A 172 -10.59 10.18 -17.00
N ILE A 173 -10.99 10.94 -15.98
CA ILE A 173 -12.18 10.67 -15.16
C ILE A 173 -13.14 11.84 -15.34
N ASN A 174 -14.33 11.59 -15.87
CA ASN A 174 -15.34 12.62 -16.14
C ASN A 174 -14.78 13.83 -16.92
N GLY A 175 -13.85 13.55 -17.85
CA GLY A 175 -13.18 14.55 -18.69
C GLY A 175 -11.92 15.17 -18.08
N GLU A 176 -11.55 14.88 -16.85
CA GLU A 176 -10.34 15.39 -16.19
C GLU A 176 -9.21 14.34 -16.18
N HIS A 177 -7.97 14.80 -16.53
CA HIS A 177 -6.79 13.92 -16.52
C HIS A 177 -6.27 13.74 -15.10
N CYS A 178 -6.25 12.48 -14.63
CA CYS A 178 -5.96 12.15 -13.23
C CYS A 178 -4.81 11.16 -13.09
N VAL A 179 -4.02 11.36 -12.03
CA VAL A 179 -3.12 10.34 -11.45
C VAL A 179 -3.86 9.69 -10.28
N ILE A 180 -3.86 8.37 -10.25
CA ILE A 180 -4.64 7.59 -9.31
C ILE A 180 -3.70 6.78 -8.43
N ASP A 181 -3.98 6.79 -7.11
CA ASP A 181 -3.33 5.96 -6.11
C ASP A 181 -4.42 5.27 -5.26
N TRP A 182 -4.39 3.95 -5.19
CA TRP A 182 -5.39 3.15 -4.48
C TRP A 182 -5.00 2.97 -3.02
N LYS A 183 -5.95 3.18 -2.11
CA LYS A 183 -5.73 2.93 -0.68
C LYS A 183 -6.81 2.01 -0.13
N THR A 184 -6.38 0.90 0.47
CA THR A 184 -7.25 -0.09 1.13
C THR A 184 -7.42 0.20 2.63
N SER A 185 -7.30 1.48 3.03
CA SER A 185 -7.45 1.90 4.41
C SER A 185 -8.91 1.94 4.85
N LYS A 186 -9.16 1.79 6.16
CA LYS A 186 -10.51 1.88 6.75
C LYS A 186 -11.07 3.31 6.81
N ALA A 187 -10.21 4.31 6.58
CA ALA A 187 -10.56 5.72 6.60
C ALA A 187 -9.65 6.51 5.66
N VAL A 188 -10.11 7.70 5.27
CA VAL A 188 -9.30 8.70 4.59
C VAL A 188 -8.52 9.46 5.64
N TYR A 189 -7.20 9.43 5.54
CA TYR A 189 -6.31 10.15 6.46
C TYR A 189 -5.75 11.36 5.71
N PRO A 190 -6.02 12.62 6.18
CA PRO A 190 -5.57 13.84 5.49
C PRO A 190 -4.06 13.87 5.22
N GLU A 191 -3.26 13.23 6.07
CA GLU A 191 -1.80 13.15 5.96
C GLU A 191 -1.31 12.43 4.69
N TYR A 192 -2.19 11.70 4.00
CA TYR A 192 -1.85 11.04 2.74
C TYR A 192 -2.03 11.93 1.51
N TYR A 193 -2.60 13.13 1.67
CA TYR A 193 -2.97 14.05 0.58
C TYR A 193 -2.21 15.39 0.65
N LEU A 194 -1.27 15.52 1.56
CA LEU A 194 -0.37 16.65 1.69
C LEU A 194 0.98 16.34 1.04
#